data_c640812608d2f5a39df18ec2ab05aac3
#
_entry.id   c640812608d2f5a39df18ec2ab05aac3
#
_cell.length_a   1.000
_cell.length_b   1.000
_cell.length_c   1.000
_cell.angle_alpha   90.00
_cell.angle_beta   90.00
_cell.angle_gamma   90.00
#
_symmetry.space_group_name_H-M   'P 1'
#
loop_
_entity.id
_entity.type
_entity.pdbx_description
1 polymer ?
#
loop_
_entity_poly.entity_id
_entity_poly.type
_entity_poly.pdbx_seq_one_letter_code
_entity_poly.pdbx_strand_id
1 'polypeptide(L)'
;MTTQNPRTAIVTGSSKGIGAAVAERLARDGLAVVVNYSSGAAPAEALVAKIKDAGGAAIAVKADISKLNDVRALFDAAETAFGGIDVLVNNAGIMKVAPLAQTTDEVWDQTIAINLTGTFYALREAARRLREGGRIVNFSTSVVGLYQPTYAAYAATKAGIEAITHILSKELGVRRITVNAIAPGPVNTELFHNANQHDISPIIDRTPLHRLGEPDDIARAISFLVGPDGGWINGQILRANGGII
;
A
#
# COMPACT_ATOMS: atom_id res chain seq x y z
N MET A 1 -17.82 21.29 22.19
CA MET A 1 -17.04 20.14 21.75
C MET A 1 -16.60 20.43 20.33
N THR A 2 -15.35 20.75 20.13
CA THR A 2 -14.78 20.91 18.78
C THR A 2 -14.78 19.53 18.12
N THR A 3 -15.64 19.33 17.14
CA THR A 3 -15.60 18.14 16.26
C THR A 3 -14.28 18.19 15.50
N GLN A 4 -13.24 17.54 16.02
CA GLN A 4 -12.04 17.32 15.22
C GLN A 4 -12.46 16.53 13.99
N ASN A 5 -12.13 17.01 12.80
CA ASN A 5 -12.31 16.24 11.57
C ASN A 5 -11.58 14.89 11.73
N PRO A 6 -12.19 13.80 11.31
CA PRO A 6 -11.53 12.49 11.37
C PRO A 6 -10.18 12.55 10.62
N ARG A 7 -9.20 11.77 11.09
CA ARG A 7 -7.94 11.60 10.35
C ARG A 7 -8.24 11.06 8.96
N THR A 8 -7.50 11.52 7.97
CA THR A 8 -7.72 11.13 6.56
C THR A 8 -6.62 10.22 6.07
N ALA A 9 -7.00 9.10 5.45
CA ALA A 9 -6.09 8.14 4.83
C ALA A 9 -6.28 8.10 3.31
N ILE A 10 -5.19 8.22 2.56
CA ILE A 10 -5.14 7.85 1.14
C ILE A 10 -4.60 6.43 1.05
N VAL A 11 -5.32 5.53 0.38
CA VAL A 11 -4.87 4.16 0.09
C VAL A 11 -4.80 3.99 -1.42
N THR A 12 -3.59 3.89 -1.97
CA THR A 12 -3.42 3.75 -3.43
C THR A 12 -3.74 2.32 -3.88
N GLY A 13 -4.40 2.19 -5.07
CA GLY A 13 -4.78 0.89 -5.62
C GLY A 13 -5.72 0.10 -4.71
N SER A 14 -6.70 0.76 -4.09
CA SER A 14 -7.52 0.19 -3.03
C SER A 14 -8.91 -0.25 -3.48
N SER A 15 -9.16 -0.39 -4.79
CA SER A 15 -10.45 -0.90 -5.29
C SER A 15 -10.65 -2.41 -5.07
N LYS A 16 -9.58 -3.17 -4.82
CA LYS A 16 -9.63 -4.63 -4.62
C LYS A 16 -8.45 -5.14 -3.76
N GLY A 17 -8.51 -6.43 -3.42
CA GLY A 17 -7.42 -7.15 -2.75
C GLY A 17 -7.04 -6.55 -1.40
N ILE A 18 -5.74 -6.50 -1.10
CA ILE A 18 -5.22 -5.99 0.16
C ILE A 18 -5.60 -4.52 0.36
N GLY A 19 -5.49 -3.71 -0.70
CA GLY A 19 -5.83 -2.28 -0.63
C GLY A 19 -7.28 -2.03 -0.20
N ALA A 20 -8.23 -2.82 -0.68
CA ALA A 20 -9.63 -2.73 -0.29
C ALA A 20 -9.83 -3.12 1.19
N ALA A 21 -9.20 -4.21 1.63
CA ALA A 21 -9.25 -4.62 3.04
C ALA A 21 -8.63 -3.55 3.97
N VAL A 22 -7.54 -2.93 3.55
CA VAL A 22 -6.91 -1.80 4.28
C VAL A 22 -7.86 -0.62 4.34
N ALA A 23 -8.45 -0.20 3.22
CA ALA A 23 -9.38 0.93 3.18
C ALA A 23 -10.59 0.70 4.10
N GLU A 24 -11.19 -0.48 4.05
CA GLU A 24 -12.30 -0.88 4.90
C GLU A 24 -11.89 -0.93 6.38
N ARG A 25 -10.72 -1.47 6.69
CA ARG A 25 -10.22 -1.52 8.05
C ARG A 25 -9.97 -0.13 8.62
N LEU A 26 -9.30 0.76 7.90
CA LEU A 26 -9.02 2.12 8.36
C LEU A 26 -10.30 2.93 8.55
N ALA A 27 -11.31 2.71 7.69
CA ALA A 27 -12.62 3.33 7.89
C ALA A 27 -13.31 2.84 9.19
N ARG A 28 -13.24 1.54 9.50
CA ARG A 28 -13.73 0.98 10.77
C ARG A 28 -12.96 1.52 11.99
N ASP A 29 -11.69 1.86 11.81
CA ASP A 29 -10.86 2.50 12.85
C ASP A 29 -11.15 4.01 12.98
N GLY A 30 -12.14 4.55 12.24
CA GLY A 30 -12.62 5.94 12.35
C GLY A 30 -11.91 6.95 11.44
N LEU A 31 -11.12 6.50 10.47
CA LEU A 31 -10.50 7.40 9.49
C LEU A 31 -11.47 7.67 8.32
N ALA A 32 -11.40 8.88 7.76
CA ALA A 32 -11.94 9.15 6.43
C ALA A 32 -10.99 8.58 5.37
N VAL A 33 -11.50 7.86 4.37
CA VAL A 33 -10.66 7.10 3.44
C VAL A 33 -10.85 7.54 1.99
N VAL A 34 -9.74 7.80 1.32
CA VAL A 34 -9.69 7.99 -0.13
C VAL A 34 -9.34 6.65 -0.77
N VAL A 35 -10.32 6.04 -1.46
CA VAL A 35 -10.18 4.81 -2.24
C VAL A 35 -9.69 5.18 -3.62
N ASN A 36 -8.41 4.94 -3.90
CA ASN A 36 -7.84 5.21 -5.21
C ASN A 36 -7.92 4.00 -6.15
N TYR A 37 -8.23 4.27 -7.41
CA TYR A 37 -8.21 3.29 -8.51
C TYR A 37 -7.66 3.92 -9.79
N SER A 38 -7.08 3.11 -10.68
CA SER A 38 -6.57 3.56 -11.98
C SER A 38 -7.56 3.28 -13.13
N SER A 39 -8.27 2.17 -13.04
CA SER A 39 -9.25 1.72 -14.06
C SER A 39 -10.42 1.01 -13.41
N GLY A 40 -11.59 1.06 -14.05
CA GLY A 40 -12.80 0.41 -13.54
C GLY A 40 -13.31 1.05 -12.23
N ALA A 41 -14.25 1.98 -12.31
CA ALA A 41 -14.77 2.70 -11.14
C ALA A 41 -15.61 1.81 -10.21
N ALA A 42 -16.40 0.88 -10.78
CA ALA A 42 -17.42 0.13 -10.05
C ALA A 42 -16.92 -0.57 -8.75
N PRO A 43 -15.78 -1.28 -8.72
CA PRO A 43 -15.31 -1.87 -7.47
C PRO A 43 -14.95 -0.82 -6.40
N ALA A 44 -14.38 0.33 -6.79
CA ALA A 44 -14.05 1.40 -5.87
C ALA A 44 -15.31 2.08 -5.31
N GLU A 45 -16.30 2.33 -6.16
CA GLU A 45 -17.60 2.89 -5.77
C GLU A 45 -18.37 1.95 -4.85
N ALA A 46 -18.39 0.64 -5.14
CA ALA A 46 -18.99 -0.36 -4.27
C ALA A 46 -18.33 -0.41 -2.88
N LEU A 47 -17.00 -0.30 -2.83
CA LEU A 47 -16.28 -0.23 -1.56
C LEU A 47 -16.62 1.04 -0.78
N VAL A 48 -16.68 2.18 -1.46
CA VAL A 48 -17.10 3.46 -0.84
C VAL A 48 -18.52 3.38 -0.30
N ALA A 49 -19.46 2.79 -1.06
CA ALA A 49 -20.83 2.58 -0.59
C ALA A 49 -20.84 1.70 0.68
N LYS A 50 -20.14 0.56 0.67
CA LYS A 50 -20.02 -0.34 1.83
C LYS A 50 -19.46 0.38 3.07
N ILE A 51 -18.44 1.22 2.91
CA ILE A 51 -17.85 2.00 4.01
C ILE A 51 -18.88 2.99 4.57
N LYS A 52 -19.61 3.69 3.69
CA LYS A 52 -20.64 4.68 4.08
C LYS A 52 -21.83 4.01 4.76
N ASP A 53 -22.28 2.87 4.26
CA ASP A 53 -23.40 2.09 4.87
C ASP A 53 -23.03 1.60 6.28
N ALA A 54 -21.73 1.38 6.54
CA ALA A 54 -21.21 1.06 7.86
C ALA A 54 -20.98 2.30 8.75
N GLY A 55 -21.37 3.51 8.30
CA GLY A 55 -21.21 4.76 9.05
C GLY A 55 -19.86 5.44 8.89
N GLY A 56 -18.98 4.94 8.04
CA GLY A 56 -17.67 5.54 7.76
C GLY A 56 -17.73 6.65 6.70
N ALA A 57 -16.62 7.35 6.52
CA ALA A 57 -16.45 8.40 5.51
C ALA A 57 -15.47 7.91 4.41
N ALA A 58 -15.88 7.94 3.16
CA ALA A 58 -15.00 7.58 2.04
C ALA A 58 -15.39 8.27 0.74
N ILE A 59 -14.39 8.46 -0.13
CA ILE A 59 -14.56 8.87 -1.53
C ILE A 59 -13.75 7.95 -2.45
N ALA A 60 -14.22 7.76 -3.69
CA ALA A 60 -13.46 7.09 -4.74
C ALA A 60 -12.78 8.12 -5.63
N VAL A 61 -11.49 7.97 -5.91
CA VAL A 61 -10.72 8.90 -6.74
C VAL A 61 -9.95 8.12 -7.80
N LYS A 62 -10.23 8.45 -9.07
CA LYS A 62 -9.45 7.91 -10.19
C LYS A 62 -8.12 8.62 -10.30
N ALA A 63 -7.02 7.89 -10.21
CA ALA A 63 -5.66 8.40 -10.45
C ALA A 63 -4.73 7.25 -10.82
N ASP A 64 -3.99 7.42 -11.91
CA ASP A 64 -2.88 6.55 -12.28
C ASP A 64 -1.61 7.05 -11.57
N ILE A 65 -1.15 6.30 -10.58
CA ILE A 65 -0.01 6.72 -9.75
C ILE A 65 1.30 6.88 -10.54
N SER A 66 1.41 6.26 -11.71
CA SER A 66 2.57 6.45 -12.59
C SER A 66 2.62 7.86 -13.21
N LYS A 67 1.55 8.64 -13.06
CA LYS A 67 1.41 10.00 -13.60
C LYS A 67 1.42 11.03 -12.47
N LEU A 68 2.41 11.90 -12.46
CA LEU A 68 2.57 12.91 -11.41
C LEU A 68 1.34 13.80 -11.23
N ASN A 69 0.70 14.22 -12.32
CA ASN A 69 -0.47 15.10 -12.24
C ASN A 69 -1.68 14.39 -11.64
N ASP A 70 -1.85 13.09 -11.90
CA ASP A 70 -2.91 12.29 -11.30
C ASP A 70 -2.66 12.12 -9.79
N VAL A 71 -1.41 11.92 -9.38
CA VAL A 71 -1.04 11.84 -7.96
C VAL A 71 -1.35 13.17 -7.25
N ARG A 72 -1.01 14.30 -7.84
CA ARG A 72 -1.36 15.63 -7.28
C ARG A 72 -2.87 15.79 -7.13
N ALA A 73 -3.63 15.46 -8.18
CA ALA A 73 -5.08 15.53 -8.15
C ALA A 73 -5.70 14.61 -7.08
N LEU A 74 -5.09 13.43 -6.83
CA LEU A 74 -5.50 12.52 -5.76
C LEU A 74 -5.37 13.18 -4.38
N PHE A 75 -4.25 13.87 -4.13
CA PHE A 75 -4.02 14.58 -2.88
C PHE A 75 -4.94 15.81 -2.75
N ASP A 76 -5.15 16.55 -3.84
CA ASP A 76 -6.08 17.70 -3.86
C ASP A 76 -7.52 17.26 -3.54
N ALA A 77 -7.96 16.13 -4.10
CA ALA A 77 -9.28 15.57 -3.80
C ALA A 77 -9.42 15.16 -2.34
N ALA A 78 -8.37 14.59 -1.73
CA ALA A 78 -8.36 14.21 -0.32
C ALA A 78 -8.49 15.45 0.59
N GLU A 79 -7.71 16.51 0.31
CA GLU A 79 -7.76 17.76 1.07
C GLU A 79 -9.09 18.49 0.90
N THR A 80 -9.63 18.52 -0.32
CA THR A 80 -10.95 19.14 -0.61
C THR A 80 -12.06 18.42 0.14
N ALA A 81 -12.05 17.08 0.15
CA ALA A 81 -13.13 16.31 0.77
C ALA A 81 -13.06 16.28 2.30
N PHE A 82 -11.86 16.25 2.88
CA PHE A 82 -11.66 15.96 4.31
C PHE A 82 -10.78 16.99 5.04
N GLY A 83 -10.32 18.03 4.36
CA GLY A 83 -9.62 19.16 4.95
C GLY A 83 -8.13 18.91 5.25
N GLY A 84 -7.56 17.76 4.89
CA GLY A 84 -6.13 17.46 5.02
C GLY A 84 -5.85 15.96 5.03
N ILE A 85 -4.59 15.58 5.14
CA ILE A 85 -4.13 14.19 4.98
C ILE A 85 -3.25 13.80 6.17
N ASP A 86 -3.53 12.66 6.79
CA ASP A 86 -2.80 12.16 7.96
C ASP A 86 -2.07 10.85 7.68
N VAL A 87 -2.59 10.06 6.74
CA VAL A 87 -2.08 8.72 6.43
C VAL A 87 -1.94 8.52 4.93
N LEU A 88 -0.80 7.98 4.51
CA LEU A 88 -0.60 7.46 3.16
C LEU A 88 -0.25 5.99 3.22
N VAL A 89 -1.02 5.15 2.52
CA VAL A 89 -0.71 3.74 2.29
C VAL A 89 -0.43 3.54 0.81
N ASN A 90 0.84 3.32 0.47
CA ASN A 90 1.31 3.06 -0.89
C ASN A 90 1.18 1.57 -1.21
N ASN A 91 -0.05 1.14 -1.56
CA ASN A 91 -0.37 -0.24 -1.88
C ASN A 91 -0.35 -0.53 -3.40
N ALA A 92 -0.65 0.45 -4.24
CA ALA A 92 -0.71 0.24 -5.69
C ALA A 92 0.59 -0.36 -6.24
N GLY A 93 0.45 -1.38 -7.07
CA GLY A 93 1.58 -2.06 -7.70
C GLY A 93 1.14 -3.18 -8.63
N ILE A 94 2.05 -3.58 -9.49
CA ILE A 94 1.92 -4.74 -10.37
C ILE A 94 3.01 -5.75 -10.08
N MET A 95 2.74 -7.01 -10.38
CA MET A 95 3.71 -8.09 -10.27
C MET A 95 3.70 -8.86 -11.59
N LYS A 96 4.76 -8.68 -12.38
CA LYS A 96 5.03 -9.45 -13.59
C LYS A 96 6.32 -10.22 -13.35
N VAL A 97 6.28 -11.51 -13.59
CA VAL A 97 7.39 -12.43 -13.33
C VAL A 97 7.88 -13.05 -14.63
N ALA A 98 9.17 -13.00 -14.86
CA ALA A 98 9.83 -13.63 -15.98
C ALA A 98 11.33 -13.81 -15.67
N PRO A 99 12.02 -14.82 -16.25
CA PRO A 99 13.48 -14.85 -16.22
C PRO A 99 14.06 -13.53 -16.73
N LEU A 100 15.15 -13.05 -16.13
CA LEU A 100 15.72 -11.73 -16.47
C LEU A 100 15.99 -11.57 -17.98
N ALA A 101 16.53 -12.60 -18.62
CA ALA A 101 16.81 -12.58 -20.05
C ALA A 101 15.55 -12.55 -20.94
N GLN A 102 14.35 -12.78 -20.38
CA GLN A 102 13.06 -12.74 -21.08
C GLN A 102 12.20 -11.55 -20.65
N THR A 103 12.66 -10.75 -19.69
CA THR A 103 11.96 -9.53 -19.27
C THR A 103 12.12 -8.49 -20.38
N THR A 104 11.01 -8.08 -21.00
CA THR A 104 11.03 -7.06 -22.04
C THR A 104 11.17 -5.66 -21.44
N ASP A 105 11.63 -4.70 -22.25
CA ASP A 105 11.75 -3.30 -21.83
C ASP A 105 10.39 -2.74 -21.38
N GLU A 106 9.28 -3.09 -22.04
CA GLU A 106 7.95 -2.64 -21.66
C GLU A 106 7.53 -3.18 -20.28
N VAL A 107 7.86 -4.43 -19.96
CA VAL A 107 7.58 -5.01 -18.64
C VAL A 107 8.41 -4.33 -17.56
N TRP A 108 9.69 -4.09 -17.85
CA TRP A 108 10.58 -3.36 -16.97
C TRP A 108 10.07 -1.93 -16.73
N ASP A 109 9.86 -1.16 -17.80
CA ASP A 109 9.45 0.24 -17.72
C ASP A 109 8.10 0.39 -16.99
N GLN A 110 7.12 -0.46 -17.29
CA GLN A 110 5.83 -0.44 -16.61
C GLN A 110 5.98 -0.76 -15.11
N THR A 111 6.84 -1.73 -14.77
CA THR A 111 7.07 -2.12 -13.37
C THR A 111 7.73 -0.98 -12.60
N ILE A 112 8.75 -0.34 -13.18
CA ILE A 112 9.41 0.84 -12.59
C ILE A 112 8.43 2.01 -12.47
N ALA A 113 7.69 2.32 -13.54
CA ALA A 113 6.78 3.46 -13.57
C ALA A 113 5.70 3.36 -12.48
N ILE A 114 5.10 2.19 -12.30
CA ILE A 114 4.02 2.00 -11.32
C ILE A 114 4.59 1.80 -9.92
N ASN A 115 5.46 0.79 -9.73
CA ASN A 115 5.84 0.36 -8.39
C ASN A 115 6.82 1.32 -7.70
N LEU A 116 7.77 1.89 -8.45
CA LEU A 116 8.83 2.73 -7.88
C LEU A 116 8.56 4.21 -8.11
N THR A 117 8.43 4.64 -9.36
CA THR A 117 8.23 6.06 -9.69
C THR A 117 6.90 6.58 -9.14
N GLY A 118 5.81 5.80 -9.28
CA GLY A 118 4.51 6.17 -8.74
C GLY A 118 4.51 6.28 -7.22
N THR A 119 5.14 5.31 -6.54
CA THR A 119 5.33 5.39 -5.09
C THR A 119 6.17 6.61 -4.70
N PHE A 120 7.25 6.91 -5.43
CA PHE A 120 8.04 8.11 -5.21
C PHE A 120 7.22 9.40 -5.37
N TYR A 121 6.35 9.49 -6.37
CA TYR A 121 5.48 10.66 -6.54
C TYR A 121 4.55 10.84 -5.34
N ALA A 122 3.91 9.78 -4.89
CA ALA A 122 3.02 9.82 -3.73
C ALA A 122 3.79 10.16 -2.44
N LEU A 123 4.97 9.60 -2.22
CA LEU A 123 5.84 9.92 -1.09
C LEU A 123 6.27 11.38 -1.07
N ARG A 124 6.62 11.94 -2.24
CA ARG A 124 7.01 13.34 -2.38
C ARG A 124 5.87 14.30 -2.06
N GLU A 125 4.65 14.01 -2.52
CA GLU A 125 3.46 14.80 -2.15
C GLU A 125 3.15 14.63 -0.65
N ALA A 126 3.24 13.42 -0.11
CA ALA A 126 3.05 13.17 1.32
C ALA A 126 4.07 13.92 2.20
N ALA A 127 5.34 13.91 1.81
CA ALA A 127 6.38 14.65 2.52
C ALA A 127 6.09 16.16 2.64
N ARG A 128 5.39 16.73 1.66
CA ARG A 128 5.00 18.15 1.64
C ARG A 128 3.69 18.42 2.37
N ARG A 129 2.72 17.51 2.30
CA ARG A 129 1.29 17.79 2.55
C ARG A 129 0.71 17.04 3.75
N LEU A 130 1.33 15.94 4.22
CA LEU A 130 0.83 15.28 5.43
C LEU A 130 0.90 16.22 6.63
N ARG A 131 -0.12 16.14 7.48
CA ARG A 131 -0.13 16.84 8.78
C ARG A 131 0.96 16.27 9.70
N GLU A 132 1.38 17.07 10.68
CA GLU A 132 2.27 16.60 11.75
C GLU A 132 1.68 15.38 12.47
N GLY A 133 2.53 14.47 12.89
CA GLY A 133 2.10 13.22 13.52
C GLY A 133 1.50 12.21 12.53
N GLY A 134 1.63 12.45 11.22
CA GLY A 134 1.14 11.58 10.16
C GLY A 134 1.81 10.21 10.12
N ARG A 135 1.32 9.34 9.24
CA ARG A 135 1.80 7.96 9.06
C ARG A 135 1.93 7.62 7.59
N ILE A 136 3.04 7.01 7.23
CA ILE A 136 3.25 6.47 5.87
C ILE A 136 3.55 4.98 5.99
N VAL A 137 2.81 4.16 5.22
CA VAL A 137 3.09 2.73 5.09
C VAL A 137 3.26 2.38 3.63
N ASN A 138 4.45 1.93 3.29
CA ASN A 138 4.80 1.47 1.95
C ASN A 138 4.62 -0.05 1.83
N PHE A 139 4.28 -0.54 0.64
CA PHE A 139 4.27 -1.97 0.37
C PHE A 139 5.61 -2.43 -0.24
N SER A 140 6.35 -3.19 0.54
CA SER A 140 7.43 -4.05 0.09
C SER A 140 6.88 -5.47 -0.20
N THR A 141 7.67 -6.50 -0.02
CA THR A 141 7.31 -7.90 -0.23
C THR A 141 8.35 -8.82 0.42
N SER A 142 7.95 -10.02 0.84
CA SER A 142 8.90 -11.05 1.30
C SER A 142 9.83 -11.56 0.18
N VAL A 143 9.51 -11.29 -1.10
CA VAL A 143 10.41 -11.59 -2.22
C VAL A 143 11.77 -10.90 -2.07
N VAL A 144 11.82 -9.71 -1.43
CA VAL A 144 13.06 -9.02 -1.03
C VAL A 144 13.75 -9.73 0.15
N GLY A 145 13.90 -10.94 0.19
CA GLY A 145 14.56 -11.75 1.21
C GLY A 145 14.61 -13.19 0.74
N LEU A 146 13.56 -13.60 -0.01
CA LEU A 146 13.52 -14.92 -0.63
C LEU A 146 14.41 -15.02 -1.89
N TYR A 147 14.60 -13.88 -2.59
CA TYR A 147 15.39 -13.80 -3.84
C TYR A 147 15.04 -14.90 -4.85
N GLN A 148 13.75 -15.12 -5.06
CA GLN A 148 13.28 -16.16 -5.97
C GLN A 148 13.61 -15.82 -7.42
N PRO A 149 13.99 -16.82 -8.25
CA PRO A 149 14.11 -16.64 -9.70
C PRO A 149 12.85 -16.01 -10.31
N THR A 150 12.99 -15.31 -11.41
CA THR A 150 11.93 -14.64 -12.19
C THR A 150 11.38 -13.32 -11.61
N TYR A 151 11.73 -12.94 -10.38
CA TYR A 151 11.19 -11.75 -9.72
C TYR A 151 12.11 -10.51 -9.83
N ALA A 152 13.12 -10.49 -10.68
CA ALA A 152 14.18 -9.46 -10.67
C ALA A 152 13.63 -8.03 -10.76
N ALA A 153 12.78 -7.71 -11.75
CA ALA A 153 12.22 -6.37 -11.92
C ALA A 153 11.33 -5.96 -10.72
N TYR A 154 10.47 -6.86 -10.26
CA TYR A 154 9.60 -6.63 -9.12
C TYR A 154 10.39 -6.41 -7.83
N ALA A 155 11.34 -7.32 -7.52
CA ALA A 155 12.18 -7.23 -6.33
C ALA A 155 13.02 -5.95 -6.31
N ALA A 156 13.58 -5.53 -7.44
CA ALA A 156 14.34 -4.28 -7.55
C ALA A 156 13.50 -3.06 -7.14
N THR A 157 12.24 -2.97 -7.59
CA THR A 157 11.36 -1.87 -7.19
C THR A 157 11.05 -1.90 -5.70
N LYS A 158 10.81 -3.08 -5.14
CA LYS A 158 10.45 -3.23 -3.73
C LYS A 158 11.64 -3.01 -2.79
N ALA A 159 12.85 -3.44 -3.16
CA ALA A 159 14.08 -3.11 -2.45
C ALA A 159 14.36 -1.60 -2.46
N GLY A 160 14.13 -0.93 -3.60
CA GLY A 160 14.21 0.54 -3.69
C GLY A 160 13.22 1.24 -2.73
N ILE A 161 12.00 0.72 -2.59
CA ILE A 161 11.01 1.25 -1.65
C ILE A 161 11.48 1.07 -0.19
N GLU A 162 12.09 -0.05 0.16
CA GLU A 162 12.67 -0.26 1.50
C GLU A 162 13.76 0.79 1.80
N ALA A 163 14.65 1.05 0.85
CA ALA A 163 15.68 2.08 1.00
C ALA A 163 15.07 3.48 1.19
N ILE A 164 14.08 3.85 0.37
CA ILE A 164 13.36 5.14 0.50
C ILE A 164 12.64 5.22 1.85
N THR A 165 12.05 4.13 2.34
CA THR A 165 11.39 4.07 3.64
C THR A 165 12.34 4.44 4.78
N HIS A 166 13.54 3.86 4.80
CA HIS A 166 14.57 4.17 5.81
C HIS A 166 15.05 5.62 5.74
N ILE A 167 15.23 6.18 4.54
CA ILE A 167 15.70 7.55 4.37
C ILE A 167 14.59 8.52 4.81
N LEU A 168 13.37 8.35 4.28
CA LEU A 168 12.27 9.27 4.53
C LEU A 168 11.82 9.26 6.00
N SER A 169 11.97 8.14 6.70
CA SER A 169 11.69 8.05 8.14
C SER A 169 12.56 9.00 8.98
N LYS A 170 13.79 9.26 8.54
CA LYS A 170 14.73 10.20 9.19
C LYS A 170 14.40 11.65 8.83
N GLU A 171 14.08 11.91 7.56
CA GLU A 171 13.75 13.24 7.06
C GLU A 171 12.47 13.80 7.68
N LEU A 172 11.44 12.95 7.87
CA LEU A 172 10.14 13.37 8.38
C LEU A 172 9.99 13.25 9.89
N GLY A 173 10.98 12.71 10.60
CA GLY A 173 10.95 12.51 12.04
C GLY A 173 10.74 13.81 12.83
N VAL A 174 11.30 14.92 12.37
CA VAL A 174 11.11 16.26 12.98
C VAL A 174 9.65 16.73 12.97
N ARG A 175 8.83 16.21 12.05
CA ARG A 175 7.37 16.42 11.97
C ARG A 175 6.58 15.33 12.66
N ARG A 176 7.23 14.43 13.40
CA ARG A 176 6.61 13.27 14.07
C ARG A 176 5.84 12.35 13.11
N ILE A 177 6.22 12.34 11.84
CA ILE A 177 5.67 11.45 10.82
C ILE A 177 6.49 10.17 10.83
N THR A 178 5.84 9.02 11.04
CA THR A 178 6.51 7.73 10.90
C THR A 178 6.36 7.20 9.48
N VAL A 179 7.43 6.60 8.98
CA VAL A 179 7.49 5.98 7.66
C VAL A 179 7.97 4.54 7.82
N ASN A 180 7.09 3.58 7.52
CA ASN A 180 7.39 2.15 7.60
C ASN A 180 7.02 1.46 6.29
N ALA A 181 7.49 0.23 6.11
CA ALA A 181 7.00 -0.64 5.05
C ALA A 181 6.42 -1.94 5.65
N ILE A 182 5.37 -2.44 5.00
CA ILE A 182 4.88 -3.80 5.20
C ILE A 182 5.46 -4.68 4.10
N ALA A 183 5.96 -5.87 4.44
CA ALA A 183 6.46 -6.88 3.52
C ALA A 183 5.59 -8.15 3.62
N PRO A 184 4.48 -8.22 2.87
CA PRO A 184 3.62 -9.40 2.87
C PRO A 184 4.33 -10.64 2.33
N GLY A 185 3.92 -11.80 2.84
CA GLY A 185 4.15 -13.09 2.22
C GLY A 185 3.15 -13.37 1.10
N PRO A 186 2.92 -14.65 0.79
CA PRO A 186 1.87 -15.06 -0.12
C PRO A 186 0.49 -14.77 0.51
N VAL A 187 -0.30 -13.91 -0.15
CA VAL A 187 -1.64 -13.49 0.30
C VAL A 187 -2.67 -13.89 -0.74
N ASN A 188 -3.80 -14.40 -0.29
CA ASN A 188 -4.93 -14.85 -1.10
C ASN A 188 -5.58 -13.67 -1.84
N THR A 189 -5.06 -13.34 -3.01
CA THR A 189 -5.48 -12.22 -3.85
C THR A 189 -5.43 -12.60 -5.33
N GLU A 190 -6.20 -11.90 -6.14
CA GLU A 190 -6.14 -12.03 -7.60
C GLU A 190 -4.72 -11.83 -8.14
N LEU A 191 -3.97 -10.85 -7.60
CA LEU A 191 -2.57 -10.58 -7.97
C LEU A 191 -1.68 -11.82 -7.74
N PHE A 192 -1.84 -12.48 -6.60
CA PHE A 192 -1.08 -13.68 -6.26
C PHE A 192 -1.43 -14.85 -7.17
N HIS A 193 -2.73 -15.12 -7.37
CA HIS A 193 -3.19 -16.23 -8.21
C HIS A 193 -2.83 -16.03 -9.68
N ASN A 194 -2.90 -14.80 -10.21
CA ASN A 194 -2.49 -14.50 -11.58
C ASN A 194 -0.99 -14.75 -11.82
N ALA A 195 -0.15 -14.54 -10.82
CA ALA A 195 1.28 -14.83 -10.91
C ALA A 195 1.64 -16.29 -10.62
N ASN A 196 0.75 -17.05 -9.98
CA ASN A 196 0.96 -18.45 -9.56
C ASN A 196 -0.18 -19.32 -10.07
N GLN A 197 -0.24 -19.53 -11.40
CA GLN A 197 -1.30 -20.32 -12.06
C GLN A 197 -1.13 -21.85 -11.91
N HIS A 198 -0.11 -22.28 -11.17
CA HIS A 198 0.20 -23.68 -10.92
C HIS A 198 -0.21 -24.09 -9.50
N ASP A 199 0.15 -25.31 -9.10
CA ASP A 199 -0.05 -25.78 -7.73
C ASP A 199 0.68 -24.88 -6.73
N ILE A 200 -0.06 -24.30 -5.79
CA ILE A 200 0.44 -23.41 -4.74
C ILE A 200 0.79 -24.15 -3.44
N SER A 201 0.54 -25.47 -3.36
CA SER A 201 0.83 -26.29 -2.17
C SER A 201 2.28 -26.15 -1.71
N PRO A 202 3.31 -26.12 -2.60
CA PRO A 202 4.68 -25.91 -2.17
C PRO A 202 4.93 -24.55 -1.49
N ILE A 203 4.16 -23.53 -1.84
CA ILE A 203 4.26 -22.21 -1.20
C ILE A 203 3.63 -22.26 0.20
N ILE A 204 2.49 -22.94 0.34
CA ILE A 204 1.81 -23.15 1.62
C ILE A 204 2.70 -23.97 2.55
N ASP A 205 3.28 -25.07 2.08
CA ASP A 205 4.14 -25.97 2.85
C ASP A 205 5.41 -25.27 3.35
N ARG A 206 5.96 -24.34 2.58
CA ARG A 206 7.11 -23.52 2.97
C ARG A 206 6.76 -22.40 3.95
N THR A 207 5.49 -22.08 4.10
CA THR A 207 5.02 -21.07 5.05
C THR A 207 4.77 -21.74 6.41
N PRO A 208 5.52 -21.39 7.48
CA PRO A 208 5.38 -22.06 8.78
C PRO A 208 3.97 -22.08 9.37
N LEU A 209 3.14 -21.09 9.05
CA LEU A 209 1.72 -21.09 9.46
C LEU A 209 0.82 -21.93 8.54
N HIS A 210 1.36 -22.63 7.56
CA HIS A 210 0.68 -23.58 6.66
C HIS A 210 -0.60 -23.05 6.02
N ARG A 211 -0.60 -21.75 5.65
CA ARG A 211 -1.70 -21.11 4.90
C ARG A 211 -1.21 -19.91 4.11
N LEU A 212 -1.99 -19.48 3.15
CA LEU A 212 -1.88 -18.13 2.62
C LEU A 212 -2.32 -17.13 3.70
N GLY A 213 -1.72 -15.94 3.68
CA GLY A 213 -2.29 -14.80 4.38
C GLY A 213 -3.60 -14.37 3.72
N GLU A 214 -4.50 -13.80 4.48
CA GLU A 214 -5.68 -13.14 3.95
C GLU A 214 -5.44 -11.61 3.88
N PRO A 215 -6.12 -10.89 2.98
CA PRO A 215 -6.02 -9.43 2.92
C PRO A 215 -6.20 -8.75 4.28
N ASP A 216 -7.07 -9.31 5.15
CA ASP A 216 -7.32 -8.80 6.49
C ASP A 216 -6.14 -8.99 7.45
N ASP A 217 -5.31 -10.03 7.28
CA ASP A 217 -4.06 -10.18 8.06
C ASP A 217 -3.13 -8.98 7.84
N ILE A 218 -3.03 -8.51 6.60
CA ILE A 218 -2.21 -7.34 6.25
C ILE A 218 -2.87 -6.04 6.71
N ALA A 219 -4.21 -5.93 6.55
CA ALA A 219 -4.95 -4.75 6.97
C ALA A 219 -4.83 -4.50 8.49
N ARG A 220 -4.83 -5.55 9.32
CA ARG A 220 -4.61 -5.44 10.77
C ARG A 220 -3.22 -4.91 11.12
N ALA A 221 -2.18 -5.40 10.42
CA ALA A 221 -0.82 -4.92 10.63
C ALA A 221 -0.67 -3.44 10.26
N ILE A 222 -1.30 -3.01 9.16
CA ILE A 222 -1.31 -1.61 8.75
C ILE A 222 -2.10 -0.76 9.74
N SER A 223 -3.27 -1.20 10.18
CA SER A 223 -4.08 -0.53 11.21
C SER A 223 -3.25 -0.26 12.48
N PHE A 224 -2.46 -1.23 12.93
CA PHE A 224 -1.53 -1.06 14.05
C PHE A 224 -0.46 0.02 13.74
N LEU A 225 0.21 -0.05 12.58
CA LEU A 225 1.27 0.90 12.22
C LEU A 225 0.78 2.35 12.10
N VAL A 226 -0.46 2.56 11.64
CA VAL A 226 -1.04 3.92 11.48
C VAL A 226 -1.80 4.39 12.72
N GLY A 227 -2.10 3.47 13.63
CA GLY A 227 -2.74 3.73 14.90
C GLY A 227 -1.83 4.41 15.93
N PRO A 228 -2.36 4.72 17.12
CA PRO A 228 -1.59 5.32 18.21
C PRO A 228 -0.47 4.38 18.68
N ASP A 229 -0.71 3.06 18.72
CA ASP A 229 0.24 2.07 19.22
C ASP A 229 1.48 1.90 18.31
N GLY A 230 1.36 2.26 17.02
CA GLY A 230 2.48 2.28 16.07
C GLY A 230 3.35 3.55 16.16
N GLY A 231 3.06 4.47 17.09
CA GLY A 231 3.68 5.80 17.14
C GLY A 231 5.19 5.82 17.38
N TRP A 232 5.78 4.76 17.93
CA TRP A 232 7.22 4.62 18.15
C TRP A 232 7.92 3.71 17.13
N ILE A 233 7.17 3.16 16.17
CA ILE A 233 7.70 2.33 15.09
C ILE A 233 7.99 3.23 13.89
N ASN A 234 9.26 3.39 13.55
CA ASN A 234 9.70 4.26 12.47
C ASN A 234 10.90 3.67 11.72
N GLY A 235 10.88 3.74 10.40
CA GLY A 235 11.95 3.22 9.54
C GLY A 235 12.02 1.69 9.51
N GLN A 236 10.93 0.96 9.80
CA GLN A 236 10.95 -0.49 9.88
C GLN A 236 10.31 -1.15 8.65
N ILE A 237 10.82 -2.33 8.31
CA ILE A 237 10.23 -3.23 7.32
C ILE A 237 9.55 -4.37 8.09
N LEU A 238 8.24 -4.25 8.30
CA LEU A 238 7.47 -5.26 9.02
C LEU A 238 7.09 -6.40 8.09
N ARG A 239 7.63 -7.59 8.33
CA ARG A 239 7.29 -8.81 7.60
C ARG A 239 6.01 -9.42 8.14
N ALA A 240 4.92 -9.36 7.36
CA ALA A 240 3.64 -10.00 7.63
C ALA A 240 3.46 -11.18 6.66
N ASN A 241 4.14 -12.30 6.91
CA ASN A 241 4.40 -13.31 5.90
C ASN A 241 4.26 -14.77 6.39
N GLY A 242 3.67 -14.99 7.55
CA GLY A 242 3.49 -16.34 8.10
C GLY A 242 4.80 -17.05 8.45
N GLY A 243 5.92 -16.34 8.52
CA GLY A 243 7.24 -16.88 8.86
C GLY A 243 8.02 -17.46 7.68
N ILE A 244 7.64 -17.16 6.43
CA ILE A 244 8.29 -17.74 5.26
C ILE A 244 9.76 -17.29 5.08
N ILE A 245 10.14 -16.18 5.70
CA ILE A 245 11.51 -15.67 5.90
C ILE A 245 11.64 -14.94 7.22
#